data_37b5d300c80a6cd16c8f8dab66109d45
#
_entry.id   37b5d300c80a6cd16c8f8dab66109d45
#
_cell.length_a   1.000
_cell.length_b   1.000
_cell.length_c   1.000
_cell.angle_alpha   90.00
_cell.angle_beta   90.00
_cell.angle_gamma   90.00
#
_symmetry.space_group_name_H-M   'P 1'
#
loop_
_entity.id
_entity.type
_entity.pdbx_description
1 polymer ?
#
loop_
_entity_poly.entity_id
_entity_poly.type
_entity_poly.pdbx_seq_one_letter_code
_entity_poly.pdbx_strand_id
1 'polypeptide(L)'
;MSESNTKQMIQLNHVKFGYSDTEVLEEINLTIHEGEYVVLTGENGSGKSTLMRLILGEMKPDEGEIILMNNDPRLKKRIGYVSQNGISKNQSFPATVEEIMITGLYQELGLFHLPHKKHKNKIKETLRDFGMEEFLKRRIGELSGGQQQRVMLARAMIGDPKLLILDEPTTGVDARSTKILYDMLYEINTKYNTTIFMITHGRLQECKGCDRILRMDEGRIVEE
;
A
#
# COMPACT_ATOMS: atom_id res chain seq x y z
N MET A 1 -16.21 -6.56 30.41
CA MET A 1 -15.14 -6.67 29.41
C MET A 1 -15.38 -5.52 28.47
N SER A 2 -14.51 -4.49 28.52
CA SER A 2 -14.62 -3.31 27.66
C SER A 2 -14.27 -3.74 26.24
N GLU A 3 -15.22 -3.70 25.32
CA GLU A 3 -14.92 -3.70 23.89
C GLU A 3 -13.98 -2.51 23.65
N SER A 4 -12.72 -2.79 23.36
CA SER A 4 -11.78 -1.78 22.93
C SER A 4 -12.35 -1.23 21.63
N ASN A 5 -12.76 0.02 21.65
CA ASN A 5 -13.30 0.76 20.50
C ASN A 5 -12.14 1.00 19.49
N THR A 6 -11.59 -0.10 18.95
CA THR A 6 -10.48 -0.07 18.01
C THR A 6 -11.02 0.49 16.70
N LYS A 7 -10.43 1.58 16.24
CA LYS A 7 -10.90 2.32 15.07
C LYS A 7 -10.81 1.46 13.82
N GLN A 8 -11.88 1.36 13.08
CA GLN A 8 -11.92 0.64 11.80
C GLN A 8 -11.25 1.47 10.71
N MET A 9 -10.30 0.84 10.02
CA MET A 9 -9.55 1.47 8.91
C MET A 9 -10.10 1.06 7.56
N ILE A 10 -10.46 -0.21 7.40
CA ILE A 10 -11.16 -0.74 6.23
C ILE A 10 -12.34 -1.57 6.74
N GLN A 11 -13.53 -1.35 6.20
CA GLN A 11 -14.70 -2.19 6.46
C GLN A 11 -15.40 -2.47 5.13
N LEU A 12 -15.60 -3.74 4.84
CA LEU A 12 -16.31 -4.25 3.68
C LEU A 12 -17.54 -5.00 4.22
N ASN A 13 -18.73 -4.60 3.81
CA ASN A 13 -20.01 -5.19 4.25
C ASN A 13 -20.73 -5.76 3.03
N HIS A 14 -20.81 -7.08 2.92
CA HIS A 14 -21.53 -7.81 1.87
C HIS A 14 -21.19 -7.33 0.45
N VAL A 15 -19.89 -7.05 0.21
CA VAL A 15 -19.41 -6.50 -1.06
C VAL A 15 -19.45 -7.56 -2.14
N LYS A 16 -20.20 -7.30 -3.22
CA LYS A 16 -20.20 -8.09 -4.45
C LYS A 16 -19.78 -7.25 -5.64
N PHE A 17 -19.13 -7.89 -6.59
CA PHE A 17 -18.74 -7.24 -7.83
C PHE A 17 -18.51 -8.25 -8.96
N GLY A 18 -18.95 -7.87 -10.18
CA GLY A 18 -18.70 -8.62 -11.39
C GLY A 18 -18.31 -7.73 -12.58
N TYR A 19 -17.70 -8.34 -13.60
CA TYR A 19 -17.50 -7.71 -14.89
C TYR A 19 -18.51 -8.28 -15.88
N SER A 20 -19.41 -7.45 -16.37
CA SER A 20 -20.52 -7.89 -17.24
C SER A 20 -21.31 -9.03 -16.58
N ASP A 21 -21.32 -10.23 -17.14
CA ASP A 21 -22.05 -11.39 -16.63
C ASP A 21 -21.20 -12.33 -15.76
N THR A 22 -19.97 -11.93 -15.43
CA THR A 22 -19.05 -12.78 -14.64
C THR A 22 -18.86 -12.19 -13.24
N GLU A 23 -19.36 -12.89 -12.22
CA GLU A 23 -19.13 -12.55 -10.82
C GLU A 23 -17.66 -12.82 -10.47
N VAL A 24 -17.02 -11.85 -9.78
CA VAL A 24 -15.60 -11.91 -9.41
C VAL A 24 -15.43 -11.87 -7.89
N LEU A 25 -16.30 -11.16 -7.19
CA LEU A 25 -16.33 -11.11 -5.73
C LEU A 25 -17.71 -11.49 -5.24
N GLU A 26 -17.74 -12.54 -4.41
CA GLU A 26 -18.94 -13.08 -3.81
C GLU A 26 -19.01 -12.71 -2.32
N GLU A 27 -19.85 -11.75 -1.98
CA GLU A 27 -20.21 -11.41 -0.59
C GLU A 27 -19.03 -11.24 0.37
N ILE A 28 -18.07 -10.37 0.02
CA ILE A 28 -16.91 -10.08 0.84
C ILE A 28 -17.30 -9.32 2.11
N ASN A 29 -16.95 -9.89 3.25
CA ASN A 29 -17.02 -9.26 4.56
C ASN A 29 -15.60 -9.22 5.14
N LEU A 30 -15.10 -8.02 5.49
CA LEU A 30 -13.77 -7.83 6.05
C LEU A 30 -13.72 -6.57 6.90
N THR A 31 -13.14 -6.66 8.09
CA THR A 31 -12.80 -5.49 8.89
C THR A 31 -11.34 -5.52 9.25
N ILE A 32 -10.65 -4.40 9.02
CA ILE A 32 -9.25 -4.15 9.40
C ILE A 32 -9.23 -2.97 10.36
N HIS A 33 -8.60 -3.16 11.51
CA HIS A 33 -8.52 -2.16 12.57
C HIS A 33 -7.22 -1.35 12.53
N GLU A 34 -7.23 -0.21 13.24
CA GLU A 34 -6.04 0.66 13.34
C GLU A 34 -4.86 -0.11 13.98
N GLY A 35 -3.72 -0.05 13.30
CA GLY A 35 -2.48 -0.72 13.71
C GLY A 35 -2.34 -2.16 13.23
N GLU A 36 -3.38 -2.80 12.68
CA GLU A 36 -3.25 -4.15 12.15
C GLU A 36 -2.37 -4.20 10.89
N TYR A 37 -1.57 -5.27 10.79
CA TYR A 37 -0.87 -5.66 9.58
C TYR A 37 -1.51 -6.91 8.99
N VAL A 38 -2.34 -6.71 7.96
CA VAL A 38 -3.12 -7.77 7.31
C VAL A 38 -2.56 -8.06 5.93
N VAL A 39 -2.38 -9.36 5.63
CA VAL A 39 -1.91 -9.84 4.34
C VAL A 39 -3.00 -10.64 3.65
N LEU A 40 -3.30 -10.31 2.39
CA LEU A 40 -4.22 -11.06 1.54
C LEU A 40 -3.43 -11.82 0.47
N THR A 41 -3.58 -13.13 0.47
CA THR A 41 -2.99 -14.06 -0.49
C THR A 41 -4.05 -14.61 -1.44
N GLY A 42 -3.65 -15.44 -2.37
CA GLY A 42 -4.53 -16.17 -3.28
C GLY A 42 -3.95 -16.31 -4.68
N GLU A 43 -4.54 -17.18 -5.48
CA GLU A 43 -4.10 -17.46 -6.84
C GLU A 43 -4.34 -16.28 -7.80
N ASN A 44 -3.68 -16.31 -8.97
CA ASN A 44 -3.95 -15.34 -10.02
C ASN A 44 -5.40 -15.52 -10.52
N GLY A 45 -6.11 -14.40 -10.65
CA GLY A 45 -7.52 -14.42 -11.05
C GLY A 45 -8.52 -14.60 -9.90
N SER A 46 -8.09 -14.81 -8.65
CA SER A 46 -9.00 -14.99 -7.50
C SER A 46 -9.80 -13.74 -7.07
N GLY A 47 -9.55 -12.57 -7.67
CA GLY A 47 -10.28 -11.33 -7.36
C GLY A 47 -9.51 -10.29 -6.55
N LYS A 48 -8.25 -10.56 -6.10
CA LYS A 48 -7.44 -9.65 -5.26
C LYS A 48 -7.29 -8.25 -5.85
N SER A 49 -6.89 -8.14 -7.11
CA SER A 49 -6.70 -6.83 -7.76
C SER A 49 -8.02 -6.09 -7.96
N THR A 50 -9.12 -6.82 -8.16
CA THR A 50 -10.47 -6.24 -8.22
C THR A 50 -10.87 -5.68 -6.86
N LEU A 51 -10.67 -6.45 -5.78
CA LEU A 51 -10.91 -6.00 -4.41
C LEU A 51 -10.08 -4.74 -4.09
N MET A 52 -8.81 -4.73 -4.46
CA MET A 52 -7.93 -3.56 -4.27
C MET A 52 -8.48 -2.31 -4.95
N ARG A 53 -8.90 -2.41 -6.21
CA ARG A 53 -9.46 -1.29 -6.98
C ARG A 53 -10.76 -0.77 -6.39
N LEU A 54 -11.59 -1.65 -5.84
CA LEU A 54 -12.79 -1.27 -5.11
C LEU A 54 -12.44 -0.53 -3.80
N ILE A 55 -11.48 -1.04 -3.01
CA ILE A 55 -11.02 -0.38 -1.78
C ILE A 55 -10.42 1.00 -2.09
N LEU A 56 -9.66 1.14 -3.18
CA LEU A 56 -9.09 2.43 -3.60
C LEU A 56 -10.14 3.39 -4.18
N GLY A 57 -11.38 2.93 -4.41
CA GLY A 57 -12.47 3.73 -4.97
C GLY A 57 -12.34 3.98 -6.47
N GLU A 58 -11.50 3.21 -7.17
CA GLU A 58 -11.38 3.23 -8.65
C GLU A 58 -12.61 2.62 -9.32
N MET A 59 -13.32 1.75 -8.60
CA MET A 59 -14.57 1.13 -9.01
C MET A 59 -15.57 1.17 -7.85
N LYS A 60 -16.84 0.95 -8.17
CA LYS A 60 -17.91 0.82 -7.15
C LYS A 60 -18.36 -0.63 -7.09
N PRO A 61 -18.71 -1.16 -5.90
CA PRO A 61 -19.32 -2.47 -5.80
C PRO A 61 -20.72 -2.47 -6.42
N ASP A 62 -21.16 -3.63 -6.88
CA ASP A 62 -22.52 -3.84 -7.39
C ASP A 62 -23.53 -3.93 -6.23
N GLU A 63 -23.09 -4.58 -5.13
CA GLU A 63 -23.85 -4.66 -3.88
C GLU A 63 -22.91 -4.46 -2.68
N GLY A 64 -23.49 -4.10 -1.53
CA GLY A 64 -22.77 -3.86 -0.29
C GLY A 64 -22.10 -2.48 -0.22
N GLU A 65 -21.23 -2.30 0.74
CA GLU A 65 -20.56 -1.02 0.95
C GLU A 65 -19.09 -1.19 1.40
N ILE A 66 -18.30 -0.17 1.08
CA ILE A 66 -16.90 -0.07 1.47
C ILE A 66 -16.71 1.22 2.27
N ILE A 67 -16.30 1.08 3.52
CA ILE A 67 -16.05 2.19 4.42
C ILE A 67 -14.55 2.25 4.72
N LEU A 68 -13.92 3.38 4.37
CA LEU A 68 -12.53 3.64 4.69
C LEU A 68 -12.43 4.71 5.78
N MET A 69 -11.74 4.37 6.88
CA MET A 69 -11.46 5.32 7.97
C MET A 69 -12.71 6.05 8.47
N ASN A 70 -13.81 5.31 8.65
CA ASN A 70 -15.13 5.83 9.03
C ASN A 70 -15.62 6.96 8.11
N ASN A 71 -15.25 6.93 6.84
CA ASN A 71 -15.56 7.96 5.84
C ASN A 71 -15.09 9.38 6.21
N ASP A 72 -14.13 9.55 7.14
CA ASP A 72 -13.55 10.88 7.44
C ASP A 72 -12.69 11.36 6.25
N PRO A 73 -13.07 12.47 5.58
CA PRO A 73 -12.34 12.97 4.41
C PRO A 73 -10.91 13.40 4.73
N ARG A 74 -10.61 13.76 5.99
CA ARG A 74 -9.28 14.15 6.43
C ARG A 74 -8.36 12.95 6.55
N LEU A 75 -8.90 11.82 6.98
CA LEU A 75 -8.16 10.58 7.13
C LEU A 75 -7.99 9.87 5.78
N LYS A 76 -8.97 9.93 4.88
CA LYS A 76 -8.85 9.41 3.50
C LYS A 76 -7.65 10.01 2.75
N LYS A 77 -7.26 11.23 3.08
CA LYS A 77 -6.02 11.83 2.56
C LYS A 77 -4.75 11.21 3.13
N ARG A 78 -4.82 10.42 4.20
CA ARG A 78 -3.70 9.76 4.85
C ARG A 78 -3.59 8.28 4.48
N ILE A 79 -3.86 7.97 3.21
CA ILE A 79 -3.66 6.65 2.62
C ILE A 79 -2.39 6.71 1.78
N GLY A 80 -1.43 5.83 2.10
CA GLY A 80 -0.28 5.55 1.27
C GLY A 80 -0.58 4.36 0.36
N TYR A 81 -0.20 4.44 -0.92
CA TYR A 81 -0.41 3.35 -1.87
C TYR A 81 0.84 3.04 -2.67
N VAL A 82 1.20 1.77 -2.71
CA VAL A 82 2.27 1.22 -3.52
C VAL A 82 1.66 0.21 -4.50
N SER A 83 1.64 0.55 -5.78
CA SER A 83 1.05 -0.30 -6.83
C SER A 83 2.04 -1.34 -7.37
N GLN A 84 1.54 -2.47 -7.83
CA GLN A 84 2.29 -3.53 -8.48
C GLN A 84 3.07 -3.04 -9.72
N ASN A 85 2.44 -2.18 -10.51
CA ASN A 85 3.01 -1.63 -11.74
C ASN A 85 3.72 -0.29 -11.51
N GLY A 86 4.34 -0.10 -10.34
CA GLY A 86 5.14 1.09 -10.09
C GLY A 86 6.08 1.38 -11.28
N ILE A 87 6.79 2.48 -11.22
CA ILE A 87 7.66 3.01 -12.29
C ILE A 87 8.72 1.99 -12.79
N SER A 88 8.83 0.86 -12.09
CA SER A 88 9.87 -0.17 -12.28
C SER A 88 9.91 -0.87 -13.64
N LYS A 89 8.83 -0.90 -14.40
CA LYS A 89 8.81 -1.61 -15.69
C LYS A 89 9.40 -0.80 -16.86
N ASN A 90 9.61 0.50 -16.67
CA ASN A 90 10.14 1.36 -17.72
C ASN A 90 11.50 1.92 -17.31
N GLN A 91 12.59 1.20 -17.66
CA GLN A 91 13.97 1.67 -17.43
C GLN A 91 14.26 3.04 -18.07
N SER A 92 13.46 3.43 -19.07
CA SER A 92 13.56 4.72 -19.73
C SER A 92 12.76 5.84 -19.04
N PHE A 93 12.14 5.57 -17.87
CA PHE A 93 11.38 6.61 -17.18
C PHE A 93 12.31 7.72 -16.68
N PRO A 94 12.17 8.96 -17.15
CA PRO A 94 13.19 9.99 -17.02
C PRO A 94 13.24 10.66 -15.64
N ALA A 95 12.28 10.36 -14.75
CA ALA A 95 12.20 11.03 -13.46
C ALA A 95 13.29 10.61 -12.47
N THR A 96 13.80 11.57 -11.74
CA THR A 96 14.71 11.36 -10.61
C THR A 96 13.96 10.88 -9.36
N VAL A 97 14.69 10.31 -8.40
CA VAL A 97 14.14 9.93 -7.09
C VAL A 97 13.49 11.14 -6.40
N GLU A 98 14.11 12.32 -6.46
CA GLU A 98 13.54 13.55 -5.88
C GLU A 98 12.17 13.89 -6.49
N GLU A 99 12.03 13.81 -7.81
CA GLU A 99 10.76 14.08 -8.50
C GLU A 99 9.69 13.06 -8.12
N ILE A 100 10.05 11.78 -7.98
CA ILE A 100 9.15 10.75 -7.48
C ILE A 100 8.68 11.08 -6.05
N MET A 101 9.60 11.45 -5.16
CA MET A 101 9.26 11.80 -3.78
C MET A 101 8.34 13.04 -3.68
N ILE A 102 8.54 14.03 -4.57
CA ILE A 102 7.65 15.21 -4.64
C ILE A 102 6.20 14.79 -4.91
N THR A 103 5.96 13.77 -5.74
CA THR A 103 4.60 13.29 -5.98
C THR A 103 3.91 12.75 -4.73
N GLY A 104 4.67 12.26 -3.73
CA GLY A 104 4.12 11.84 -2.44
C GLY A 104 3.66 13.00 -1.54
N LEU A 105 4.11 14.22 -1.84
CA LEU A 105 3.76 15.44 -1.10
C LEU A 105 2.59 16.22 -1.72
N TYR A 106 1.88 15.64 -2.72
CA TYR A 106 0.83 16.35 -3.46
C TYR A 106 -0.25 16.99 -2.57
N GLN A 107 -0.56 16.37 -1.44
CA GLN A 107 -1.55 16.87 -0.48
C GLN A 107 -1.06 18.07 0.33
N GLU A 108 0.25 18.12 0.64
CA GLU A 108 0.87 19.24 1.36
C GLU A 108 1.16 20.40 0.42
N LEU A 109 1.54 20.11 -0.82
CA LEU A 109 1.90 21.11 -1.84
C LEU A 109 0.67 21.78 -2.44
N GLY A 110 -0.47 21.05 -2.55
CA GLY A 110 -1.62 21.55 -3.30
C GLY A 110 -1.35 21.69 -4.80
N LEU A 111 -2.36 22.12 -5.55
CA LEU A 111 -2.25 22.37 -6.99
C LEU A 111 -1.36 23.60 -7.25
N PHE A 112 -0.37 23.45 -8.13
CA PHE A 112 0.51 24.54 -8.64
C PHE A 112 1.54 25.12 -7.65
N HIS A 113 1.86 24.45 -6.55
CA HIS A 113 2.92 24.91 -5.65
C HIS A 113 4.22 24.13 -5.85
N LEU A 114 5.33 24.87 -5.98
CA LEU A 114 6.66 24.27 -6.04
C LEU A 114 7.14 23.85 -4.63
N PRO A 115 7.94 22.77 -4.53
CA PRO A 115 8.46 22.34 -3.25
C PRO A 115 9.42 23.39 -2.66
N HIS A 116 9.10 23.87 -1.45
CA HIS A 116 9.96 24.76 -0.67
C HIS A 116 11.08 23.99 0.06
N LYS A 117 12.01 24.73 0.69
CA LYS A 117 13.12 24.14 1.46
C LYS A 117 12.66 23.10 2.50
N LYS A 118 11.51 23.34 3.16
CA LYS A 118 10.90 22.40 4.12
C LYS A 118 10.61 21.04 3.47
N HIS A 119 9.99 21.03 2.28
CA HIS A 119 9.64 19.80 1.57
C HIS A 119 10.89 19.05 1.10
N LYS A 120 11.93 19.78 0.64
CA LYS A 120 13.22 19.16 0.26
C LYS A 120 13.92 18.51 1.45
N ASN A 121 13.84 19.13 2.63
CA ASN A 121 14.38 18.52 3.86
C ASN A 121 13.58 17.26 4.24
N LYS A 122 12.24 17.31 4.24
CA LYS A 122 11.38 16.15 4.50
C LYS A 122 11.68 14.99 3.55
N ILE A 123 11.88 15.28 2.24
CA ILE A 123 12.27 14.27 1.25
C ILE A 123 13.60 13.61 1.63
N LYS A 124 14.63 14.39 1.99
CA LYS A 124 15.93 13.85 2.38
C LYS A 124 15.86 13.00 3.64
N GLU A 125 15.15 13.47 4.67
CA GLU A 125 14.95 12.75 5.92
C GLU A 125 14.22 11.42 5.66
N THR A 126 13.10 11.45 4.92
CA THR A 126 12.40 10.22 4.56
C THR A 126 13.30 9.26 3.77
N LEU A 127 14.01 9.74 2.74
CA LEU A 127 14.91 8.87 1.97
C LEU A 127 16.05 8.29 2.82
N ARG A 128 16.53 9.02 3.84
CA ARG A 128 17.53 8.52 4.79
C ARG A 128 17.00 7.36 5.61
N ASP A 129 15.76 7.48 6.11
CA ASP A 129 15.10 6.41 6.89
C ASP A 129 14.94 5.12 6.06
N PHE A 130 14.81 5.25 4.73
CA PHE A 130 14.73 4.14 3.79
C PHE A 130 16.09 3.74 3.16
N GLY A 131 17.20 4.35 3.60
CA GLY A 131 18.54 4.07 3.07
C GLY A 131 18.71 4.43 1.60
N MET A 132 18.05 5.50 1.14
CA MET A 132 17.98 5.91 -0.26
C MET A 132 18.44 7.37 -0.50
N GLU A 133 18.94 8.08 0.52
CA GLU A 133 19.32 9.50 0.42
C GLU A 133 20.39 9.76 -0.66
N GLU A 134 21.37 8.87 -0.79
CA GLU A 134 22.45 9.00 -1.79
C GLU A 134 21.96 8.95 -3.24
N PHE A 135 20.76 8.37 -3.47
CA PHE A 135 20.17 8.22 -4.80
C PHE A 135 19.25 9.39 -5.19
N LEU A 136 19.11 10.42 -4.34
CA LEU A 136 18.17 11.54 -4.53
C LEU A 136 18.15 12.11 -5.95
N LYS A 137 19.31 12.25 -6.58
CA LYS A 137 19.47 12.84 -7.93
C LYS A 137 19.54 11.82 -9.05
N ARG A 138 19.54 10.52 -8.74
CA ARG A 138 19.55 9.47 -9.76
C ARG A 138 18.18 9.30 -10.39
N ARG A 139 18.14 8.87 -11.64
CA ARG A 139 16.90 8.46 -12.29
C ARG A 139 16.42 7.15 -11.69
N ILE A 140 15.11 7.04 -11.49
CA ILE A 140 14.52 5.84 -10.89
C ILE A 140 14.82 4.57 -11.69
N GLY A 141 14.88 4.67 -13.03
CA GLY A 141 15.19 3.56 -13.92
C GLY A 141 16.63 3.05 -13.80
N GLU A 142 17.55 3.80 -13.19
CA GLU A 142 18.95 3.39 -12.96
C GLU A 142 19.13 2.58 -11.67
N LEU A 143 18.06 2.47 -10.85
CA LEU A 143 18.07 1.76 -9.58
C LEU A 143 17.76 0.27 -9.80
N SER A 144 18.28 -0.60 -8.91
CA SER A 144 17.83 -1.99 -8.86
C SER A 144 16.36 -2.09 -8.45
N GLY A 145 15.68 -3.20 -8.77
CA GLY A 145 14.28 -3.41 -8.42
C GLY A 145 13.99 -3.20 -6.92
N GLY A 146 14.85 -3.74 -6.04
CA GLY A 146 14.72 -3.53 -4.59
C GLY A 146 14.95 -2.09 -4.15
N GLN A 147 15.85 -1.33 -4.82
CA GLN A 147 16.02 0.11 -4.57
C GLN A 147 14.81 0.91 -5.03
N GLN A 148 14.28 0.62 -6.21
CA GLN A 148 13.05 1.24 -6.71
C GLN A 148 11.89 1.02 -5.74
N GLN A 149 11.74 -0.20 -5.23
CA GLN A 149 10.68 -0.55 -4.29
C GLN A 149 10.80 0.24 -2.98
N ARG A 150 12.03 0.41 -2.45
CA ARG A 150 12.28 1.25 -1.28
C ARG A 150 11.93 2.72 -1.52
N VAL A 151 12.22 3.26 -2.71
CA VAL A 151 11.81 4.63 -3.08
C VAL A 151 10.29 4.74 -3.15
N MET A 152 9.60 3.75 -3.72
CA MET A 152 8.13 3.76 -3.81
C MET A 152 7.48 3.67 -2.43
N LEU A 153 8.06 2.88 -1.53
CA LEU A 153 7.62 2.79 -0.14
C LEU A 153 7.87 4.13 0.60
N ALA A 154 9.06 4.72 0.46
CA ALA A 154 9.39 6.03 1.01
C ALA A 154 8.41 7.12 0.51
N ARG A 155 8.08 7.10 -0.78
CA ARG A 155 7.08 8.00 -1.39
C ARG A 155 5.69 7.82 -0.77
N ALA A 156 5.27 6.60 -0.51
CA ALA A 156 3.98 6.33 0.12
C ALA A 156 3.95 6.79 1.59
N MET A 157 5.11 6.73 2.27
CA MET A 157 5.25 7.08 3.68
C MET A 157 5.48 8.57 3.95
N ILE A 158 5.94 9.37 2.96
CA ILE A 158 6.29 10.78 3.18
C ILE A 158 5.12 11.65 3.64
N GLY A 159 3.88 11.24 3.35
CA GLY A 159 2.64 11.90 3.79
C GLY A 159 2.18 11.50 5.20
N ASP A 160 2.97 10.75 5.96
CA ASP A 160 2.62 10.20 7.27
C ASP A 160 1.27 9.44 7.23
N PRO A 161 1.12 8.42 6.36
CA PRO A 161 -0.14 7.72 6.19
C PRO A 161 -0.57 6.98 7.46
N LYS A 162 -1.87 6.86 7.68
CA LYS A 162 -2.45 6.02 8.72
C LYS A 162 -2.81 4.62 8.21
N LEU A 163 -2.99 4.50 6.91
CA LEU A 163 -3.22 3.25 6.19
C LEU A 163 -2.26 3.17 5.02
N LEU A 164 -1.47 2.10 4.96
CA LEU A 164 -0.59 1.78 3.87
C LEU A 164 -1.15 0.56 3.13
N ILE A 165 -1.45 0.74 1.86
CA ILE A 165 -1.95 -0.30 0.98
C ILE A 165 -0.85 -0.67 0.00
N LEU A 166 -0.54 -1.98 -0.12
CA LEU A 166 0.51 -2.49 -1.00
C LEU A 166 -0.07 -3.57 -1.92
N ASP A 167 0.13 -3.38 -3.21
CA ASP A 167 -0.29 -4.34 -4.23
C ASP A 167 0.95 -5.00 -4.83
N GLU A 168 1.18 -6.27 -4.47
CA GLU A 168 2.29 -7.10 -4.96
C GLU A 168 3.68 -6.45 -4.82
N PRO A 169 4.06 -5.93 -3.64
CA PRO A 169 5.26 -5.10 -3.50
C PRO A 169 6.57 -5.87 -3.70
N THR A 170 6.55 -7.20 -3.74
CA THR A 170 7.74 -8.06 -3.90
C THR A 170 7.91 -8.62 -5.32
N THR A 171 6.99 -8.32 -6.24
CA THR A 171 7.04 -8.83 -7.60
C THR A 171 8.26 -8.30 -8.36
N GLY A 172 9.10 -9.22 -8.86
CA GLY A 172 10.33 -8.88 -9.60
C GLY A 172 11.48 -8.38 -8.73
N VAL A 173 11.40 -8.60 -7.41
CA VAL A 173 12.43 -8.25 -6.44
C VAL A 173 13.18 -9.51 -6.00
N ASP A 174 14.49 -9.44 -5.84
CA ASP A 174 15.30 -10.56 -5.35
C ASP A 174 15.02 -10.87 -3.86
N ALA A 175 15.36 -12.10 -3.42
CA ALA A 175 15.04 -12.57 -2.06
C ALA A 175 15.63 -11.68 -0.95
N ARG A 176 16.86 -11.16 -1.13
CA ARG A 176 17.49 -10.28 -0.14
C ARG A 176 16.74 -8.96 -0.01
N SER A 177 16.37 -8.36 -1.12
CA SER A 177 15.60 -7.11 -1.16
C SER A 177 14.17 -7.31 -0.65
N THR A 178 13.56 -8.47 -0.91
CA THR A 178 12.26 -8.87 -0.36
C THR A 178 12.28 -8.91 1.16
N LYS A 179 13.31 -9.55 1.74
CA LYS A 179 13.46 -9.59 3.20
C LYS A 179 13.60 -8.18 3.80
N ILE A 180 14.44 -7.33 3.18
CA ILE A 180 14.61 -5.93 3.63
C ILE A 180 13.26 -5.19 3.60
N LEU A 181 12.45 -5.41 2.56
CA LEU A 181 11.13 -4.79 2.45
C LEU A 181 10.21 -5.23 3.59
N TYR A 182 10.13 -6.53 3.90
CA TYR A 182 9.31 -7.02 5.01
C TYR A 182 9.80 -6.50 6.37
N ASP A 183 11.11 -6.43 6.60
CA ASP A 183 11.66 -5.83 7.81
C ASP A 183 11.25 -4.34 7.94
N MET A 184 11.27 -3.58 6.84
CA MET A 184 10.78 -2.19 6.80
C MET A 184 9.28 -2.08 7.08
N LEU A 185 8.45 -2.95 6.50
CA LEU A 185 7.00 -2.96 6.75
C LEU A 185 6.70 -3.25 8.22
N TYR A 186 7.41 -4.19 8.82
CA TYR A 186 7.32 -4.45 10.26
C TYR A 186 7.66 -3.21 11.10
N GLU A 187 8.76 -2.51 10.77
CA GLU A 187 9.12 -1.27 11.46
C GLU A 187 8.08 -0.16 11.26
N ILE A 188 7.53 -0.01 10.05
CA ILE A 188 6.48 0.96 9.75
C ILE A 188 5.24 0.69 10.61
N ASN A 189 4.80 -0.56 10.69
CA ASN A 189 3.65 -0.94 11.49
C ASN A 189 3.91 -0.70 12.99
N THR A 190 5.00 -1.23 13.54
CA THR A 190 5.28 -1.20 14.98
C THR A 190 5.68 0.18 15.50
N LYS A 191 6.54 0.91 14.75
CA LYS A 191 7.10 2.19 15.19
C LYS A 191 6.15 3.37 14.95
N TYR A 192 5.42 3.36 13.82
CA TYR A 192 4.54 4.47 13.42
C TYR A 192 3.06 4.17 13.63
N ASN A 193 2.73 2.96 14.12
CA ASN A 193 1.35 2.48 14.27
C ASN A 193 0.53 2.65 12.96
N THR A 194 1.19 2.41 11.82
CA THR A 194 0.56 2.49 10.51
C THR A 194 -0.15 1.16 10.23
N THR A 195 -1.44 1.21 9.94
CA THR A 195 -2.19 0.03 9.49
C THR A 195 -1.69 -0.39 8.12
N ILE A 196 -1.43 -1.68 7.92
CA ILE A 196 -0.95 -2.20 6.64
C ILE A 196 -1.94 -3.21 6.08
N PHE A 197 -2.34 -3.01 4.83
CA PHE A 197 -3.05 -4.00 4.04
C PHE A 197 -2.24 -4.33 2.80
N MET A 198 -1.71 -5.55 2.72
CA MET A 198 -0.83 -5.99 1.65
C MET A 198 -1.44 -7.15 0.89
N ILE A 199 -1.49 -7.03 -0.43
CA ILE A 199 -1.78 -8.15 -1.33
C ILE A 199 -0.46 -8.71 -1.83
N THR A 200 -0.28 -10.04 -1.74
CA THR A 200 0.89 -10.72 -2.29
C THR A 200 0.60 -12.19 -2.63
N HIS A 201 1.33 -12.70 -3.62
CA HIS A 201 1.47 -14.14 -3.86
C HIS A 201 2.87 -14.64 -3.45
N GLY A 202 3.66 -13.76 -2.79
CA GLY A 202 5.03 -14.02 -2.37
C GLY A 202 5.17 -14.97 -1.18
N ARG A 203 6.41 -15.18 -0.77
CA ARG A 203 6.77 -16.06 0.35
C ARG A 203 6.39 -15.42 1.69
N LEU A 204 5.26 -15.79 2.24
CA LEU A 204 4.79 -15.32 3.54
C LEU A 204 5.72 -15.70 4.70
N GLN A 205 6.53 -16.73 4.55
CA GLN A 205 7.51 -17.17 5.57
C GLN A 205 8.50 -16.05 5.96
N GLU A 206 8.70 -15.06 5.10
CA GLU A 206 9.56 -13.91 5.35
C GLU A 206 8.80 -12.71 5.92
N CYS A 207 7.45 -12.74 5.91
CA CYS A 207 6.60 -11.67 6.43
C CYS A 207 6.55 -11.76 7.95
N LYS A 208 7.34 -10.92 8.63
CA LYS A 208 7.34 -10.85 10.10
C LYS A 208 6.25 -9.91 10.58
N GLY A 209 5.60 -10.31 11.67
CA GLY A 209 4.69 -9.43 12.43
C GLY A 209 3.38 -9.09 11.72
N CYS A 210 2.97 -9.85 10.72
CA CYS A 210 1.60 -9.77 10.24
C CYS A 210 0.66 -10.37 11.30
N ASP A 211 -0.42 -9.65 11.60
CA ASP A 211 -1.41 -10.07 12.60
C ASP A 211 -2.39 -11.09 12.03
N ARG A 212 -2.72 -10.95 10.74
CA ARG A 212 -3.69 -11.82 10.06
C ARG A 212 -3.25 -12.11 8.64
N ILE A 213 -3.41 -13.38 8.24
CA ILE A 213 -3.23 -13.83 6.87
C ILE A 213 -4.61 -14.27 6.36
N LEU A 214 -5.03 -13.66 5.28
CA LEU A 214 -6.28 -13.94 4.60
C LEU A 214 -5.98 -14.58 3.25
N ARG A 215 -6.82 -15.50 2.80
CA ARG A 215 -6.73 -16.08 1.47
C ARG A 215 -7.97 -15.71 0.65
N MET A 216 -7.73 -15.18 -0.53
CA MET A 216 -8.77 -15.01 -1.55
C MET A 216 -8.87 -16.29 -2.37
N ASP A 217 -10.03 -16.90 -2.36
CA ASP A 217 -10.33 -18.12 -3.09
C ASP A 217 -11.68 -17.96 -3.79
N GLU A 218 -11.69 -18.10 -5.11
CA GLU A 218 -12.91 -18.00 -5.94
C GLU A 218 -13.84 -16.83 -5.55
N GLY A 219 -13.29 -15.63 -5.37
CA GLY A 219 -14.06 -14.43 -5.03
C GLY A 219 -14.49 -14.31 -3.57
N ARG A 220 -14.02 -15.18 -2.67
CA ARG A 220 -14.31 -15.16 -1.23
C ARG A 220 -13.04 -14.99 -0.41
N ILE A 221 -13.18 -14.42 0.79
CA ILE A 221 -12.06 -14.34 1.75
C ILE A 221 -12.22 -15.43 2.79
N VAL A 222 -11.15 -16.18 3.00
CA VAL A 222 -11.01 -17.19 4.05
C VAL A 222 -9.85 -16.79 4.95
N GLU A 223 -10.00 -16.86 6.26
CA GLU A 223 -8.93 -16.64 7.23
C GLU A 223 -8.10 -17.93 7.37
N GLU A 224 -6.75 -17.83 7.28
CA GLU A 224 -5.81 -18.97 7.44
C GLU A 224 -5.36 -19.14 8.90
#